data_2b5bd5ca944dd4dd1d2c4f4f4d8357bf
#
_entry.id   2b5bd5ca944dd4dd1d2c4f4f4d8357bf
#
_cell.length_a   1.000
_cell.length_b   1.000
_cell.length_c   1.000
_cell.angle_alpha   90.00
_cell.angle_beta   90.00
_cell.angle_gamma   90.00
#
_symmetry.space_group_name_H-M   'P 1'
#
loop_
_entity.id
_entity.type
_entity.pdbx_description
1 polymer ?
#
loop_
_entity_poly.entity_id
_entity_poly.type
_entity_poly.pdbx_seq_one_letter_code
_entity_poly.pdbx_strand_id
1 'polypeptide(L)'
;MHLPPQLLSTREVATFAARGFLRFDGLVDAELNDAFLHEFEAGFARPKPAGTPLAECYAPGSGIARLLGLPRVRGALHSLLGPGPIFDHHFFHVLDGRPSRPQPLHQDSTIDTRRAFDVQLFYYPQAVTEEMGGTRYLPGSHLRLVNEASIARYQNVLGQEHLVCPAGTVLLFHHGLWHGGGQNRSGQRRVLFKLRLQPSVPQHRHWDTSDLGASVLDPQPIFVPGAWDESDIQSILCTSERWYEDDTQRLEYINRVQLWRYLLGDERADAHYWSTRVENEQHRAG
;
A
#
# COMPACT_ATOMS: atom_id res chain seq x y z
N MET A 1 -26.17 2.51 12.12
CA MET A 1 -25.32 1.72 13.04
C MET A 1 -24.02 1.38 12.29
N HIS A 2 -22.86 1.91 12.68
CA HIS A 2 -21.62 1.58 11.99
C HIS A 2 -21.16 0.20 12.45
N LEU A 3 -20.96 -0.72 11.50
CA LEU A 3 -20.35 -2.00 11.79
C LEU A 3 -18.92 -1.79 12.33
N PRO A 4 -18.42 -2.67 13.21
CA PRO A 4 -17.05 -2.55 13.71
C PRO A 4 -16.03 -2.62 12.54
N PRO A 5 -14.86 -1.99 12.68
CA PRO A 5 -13.83 -2.10 11.66
C PRO A 5 -13.30 -3.54 11.57
N GLN A 6 -13.03 -4.00 10.36
CA GLN A 6 -12.36 -5.27 10.12
C GLN A 6 -10.85 -5.00 9.98
N LEU A 7 -10.12 -5.17 11.08
CA LEU A 7 -8.69 -4.94 11.12
C LEU A 7 -7.93 -5.89 10.18
N LEU A 8 -6.75 -5.50 9.78
CA LEU A 8 -5.81 -6.39 9.10
C LEU A 8 -5.27 -7.43 10.09
N SER A 9 -4.94 -8.61 9.60
CA SER A 9 -4.17 -9.62 10.32
C SER A 9 -2.66 -9.25 10.30
N THR A 10 -1.87 -9.89 11.15
CA THR A 10 -0.40 -9.75 11.13
C THR A 10 0.17 -10.15 9.77
N ARG A 11 -0.37 -11.20 9.15
CA ARG A 11 0.02 -11.63 7.80
C ARG A 11 -0.18 -10.52 6.75
N GLU A 12 -1.31 -9.85 6.77
CA GLU A 12 -1.59 -8.76 5.82
C GLU A 12 -0.68 -7.56 6.06
N VAL A 13 -0.39 -7.23 7.32
CA VAL A 13 0.55 -6.15 7.64
C VAL A 13 1.98 -6.52 7.24
N ALA A 14 2.41 -7.78 7.44
CA ALA A 14 3.70 -8.27 6.96
C ALA A 14 3.77 -8.24 5.43
N THR A 15 2.70 -8.61 4.72
CA THR A 15 2.60 -8.50 3.27
C THR A 15 2.73 -7.04 2.81
N PHE A 16 2.06 -6.11 3.50
CA PHE A 16 2.21 -4.68 3.22
C PHE A 16 3.64 -4.20 3.46
N ALA A 17 4.27 -4.60 4.57
CA ALA A 17 5.66 -4.26 4.87
C ALA A 17 6.64 -4.81 3.82
N ALA A 18 6.39 -6.02 3.31
CA ALA A 18 7.25 -6.64 2.30
C ALA A 18 7.03 -6.07 0.89
N ARG A 19 5.77 -5.92 0.47
CA ARG A 19 5.41 -5.60 -0.91
C ARG A 19 5.05 -4.13 -1.13
N GLY A 20 4.70 -3.40 -0.07
CA GLY A 20 4.31 -1.99 -0.12
C GLY A 20 2.87 -1.74 -0.53
N PHE A 21 2.04 -2.78 -0.65
CA PHE A 21 0.63 -2.63 -0.99
C PHE A 21 -0.25 -3.78 -0.51
N LEU A 22 -1.55 -3.49 -0.41
CA LEU A 22 -2.62 -4.47 -0.27
C LEU A 22 -3.66 -4.25 -1.35
N ARG A 23 -4.29 -5.34 -1.81
CA ARG A 23 -5.31 -5.33 -2.86
C ARG A 23 -6.55 -6.07 -2.40
N PHE A 24 -7.71 -5.45 -2.59
CA PHE A 24 -9.02 -5.99 -2.23
C PHE A 24 -9.93 -5.90 -3.45
N ASP A 25 -10.03 -7.01 -4.19
CA ASP A 25 -10.83 -7.08 -5.41
C ASP A 25 -12.33 -7.19 -5.10
N GLY A 26 -13.13 -6.40 -5.81
CA GLY A 26 -14.59 -6.45 -5.69
C GLY A 26 -15.10 -6.13 -4.27
N LEU A 27 -14.33 -5.40 -3.48
CA LEU A 27 -14.68 -5.07 -2.09
C LEU A 27 -15.93 -4.19 -1.99
N VAL A 28 -16.10 -3.30 -2.96
CA VAL A 28 -17.22 -2.37 -3.03
C VAL A 28 -18.27 -2.96 -3.94
N ASP A 29 -19.53 -3.01 -3.47
CA ASP A 29 -20.63 -3.55 -4.23
C ASP A 29 -21.03 -2.66 -5.42
N ALA A 30 -21.84 -3.21 -6.33
CA ALA A 30 -22.26 -2.53 -7.53
C ALA A 30 -23.08 -1.27 -7.22
N GLU A 31 -23.94 -1.30 -6.20
CA GLU A 31 -24.79 -0.15 -5.82
C GLU A 31 -23.93 1.05 -5.42
N LEU A 32 -22.91 0.83 -4.59
CA LEU A 32 -22.01 1.92 -4.17
C LEU A 32 -21.09 2.36 -5.33
N ASN A 33 -20.65 1.44 -6.20
CA ASN A 33 -19.87 1.80 -7.39
C ASN A 33 -20.66 2.75 -8.30
N ASP A 34 -21.92 2.41 -8.60
CA ASP A 34 -22.80 3.22 -9.45
C ASP A 34 -23.13 4.57 -8.80
N ALA A 35 -23.46 4.57 -7.51
CA ALA A 35 -23.70 5.79 -6.75
C ALA A 35 -22.48 6.73 -6.75
N PHE A 36 -21.27 6.15 -6.56
CA PHE A 36 -20.02 6.90 -6.57
C PHE A 36 -19.74 7.54 -7.94
N LEU A 37 -19.94 6.78 -9.03
CA LEU A 37 -19.77 7.28 -10.39
C LEU A 37 -20.80 8.38 -10.73
N HIS A 38 -22.04 8.19 -10.30
CA HIS A 38 -23.08 9.22 -10.49
C HIS A 38 -22.74 10.52 -9.75
N GLU A 39 -22.28 10.42 -8.49
CA GLU A 39 -21.85 11.59 -7.72
C GLU A 39 -20.59 12.23 -8.33
N PHE A 40 -19.67 11.41 -8.88
CA PHE A 40 -18.51 11.91 -9.61
C PHE A 40 -18.90 12.76 -10.83
N GLU A 41 -19.87 12.31 -11.64
CA GLU A 41 -20.36 13.07 -12.80
C GLU A 41 -21.09 14.37 -12.39
N ALA A 42 -21.79 14.35 -11.27
CA ALA A 42 -22.46 15.53 -10.71
C ALA A 42 -21.47 16.53 -10.05
N GLY A 43 -20.26 16.08 -9.76
CA GLY A 43 -19.23 16.80 -9.03
C GLY A 43 -19.34 16.61 -7.52
N PHE A 44 -18.31 15.99 -6.93
CA PHE A 44 -18.23 15.87 -5.47
C PHE A 44 -18.12 17.23 -4.78
N ALA A 45 -18.75 17.35 -3.62
CA ALA A 45 -18.51 18.49 -2.74
C ALA A 45 -17.01 18.56 -2.38
N ARG A 46 -16.48 19.76 -2.28
CA ARG A 46 -15.07 19.94 -1.90
C ARG A 46 -14.82 19.35 -0.52
N PRO A 47 -13.74 18.56 -0.34
CA PRO A 47 -13.34 18.10 0.98
C PRO A 47 -12.90 19.30 1.85
N LYS A 48 -12.81 19.06 3.15
CA LYS A 48 -12.14 20.03 4.04
C LYS A 48 -10.64 20.13 3.70
N PRO A 49 -9.94 21.17 4.16
CA PRO A 49 -8.51 21.37 3.89
C PRO A 49 -7.63 20.23 4.38
N ALA A 50 -6.43 20.08 3.81
CA ALA A 50 -5.38 19.22 4.31
C ALA A 50 -5.12 19.47 5.82
N GLY A 51 -4.78 18.41 6.55
CA GLY A 51 -4.64 18.47 8.00
C GLY A 51 -5.92 18.17 8.79
N THR A 52 -7.08 18.03 8.10
CA THR A 52 -8.34 17.67 8.78
C THR A 52 -8.38 16.18 9.09
N PRO A 53 -8.90 15.76 10.28
CA PRO A 53 -9.16 14.35 10.54
C PRO A 53 -10.07 13.74 9.47
N LEU A 54 -9.73 12.55 8.97
CA LEU A 54 -10.44 11.91 7.86
C LEU A 54 -11.96 11.79 8.11
N ALA A 55 -12.34 11.49 9.34
CA ALA A 55 -13.74 11.35 9.73
C ALA A 55 -14.59 12.62 9.53
N GLU A 56 -13.94 13.77 9.39
CA GLU A 56 -14.59 15.08 9.22
C GLU A 56 -14.47 15.64 7.80
N CYS A 57 -13.68 14.97 6.92
CA CYS A 57 -13.33 15.54 5.62
C CYS A 57 -14.46 15.59 4.61
N TYR A 58 -15.35 14.62 4.63
CA TYR A 58 -16.38 14.43 3.61
C TYR A 58 -17.78 14.54 4.19
N ALA A 59 -18.71 15.03 3.39
CA ALA A 59 -20.13 15.10 3.77
C ALA A 59 -20.66 13.69 4.11
N PRO A 60 -21.39 13.55 5.24
CA PRO A 60 -22.04 12.28 5.58
C PRO A 60 -22.95 11.79 4.45
N GLY A 61 -22.84 10.50 4.10
CA GLY A 61 -23.65 9.87 3.05
C GLY A 61 -23.11 10.06 1.64
N SER A 62 -22.08 10.90 1.41
CA SER A 62 -21.41 10.96 0.09
C SER A 62 -20.77 9.62 -0.28
N GLY A 63 -20.60 9.35 -1.58
CA GLY A 63 -19.98 8.12 -2.06
C GLY A 63 -18.59 7.89 -1.45
N ILE A 64 -17.80 8.97 -1.28
CA ILE A 64 -16.49 8.87 -0.62
C ILE A 64 -16.65 8.50 0.86
N ALA A 65 -17.57 9.14 1.59
CA ALA A 65 -17.80 8.82 2.99
C ALA A 65 -18.31 7.38 3.18
N ARG A 66 -19.19 6.90 2.27
CA ARG A 66 -19.67 5.51 2.25
C ARG A 66 -18.53 4.53 2.00
N LEU A 67 -17.66 4.79 1.01
CA LEU A 67 -16.46 4.00 0.72
C LEU A 67 -15.55 3.88 1.95
N LEU A 68 -15.21 5.01 2.56
CA LEU A 68 -14.36 5.06 3.75
C LEU A 68 -15.02 4.45 4.99
N GLY A 69 -16.36 4.40 5.02
CA GLY A 69 -17.16 3.77 6.07
C GLY A 69 -17.25 2.25 5.97
N LEU A 70 -16.85 1.63 4.86
CA LEU A 70 -16.86 0.17 4.72
C LEU A 70 -15.98 -0.46 5.81
N PRO A 71 -16.45 -1.52 6.51
CA PRO A 71 -15.70 -2.10 7.64
C PRO A 71 -14.28 -2.48 7.29
N ARG A 72 -14.07 -3.05 6.10
CA ARG A 72 -12.75 -3.48 5.62
C ARG A 72 -11.84 -2.31 5.28
N VAL A 73 -12.35 -1.27 4.60
CA VAL A 73 -11.57 -0.07 4.27
C VAL A 73 -11.16 0.65 5.55
N ARG A 74 -12.12 0.90 6.45
CA ARG A 74 -11.87 1.56 7.72
C ARG A 74 -10.91 0.77 8.59
N GLY A 75 -11.07 -0.56 8.67
CA GLY A 75 -10.19 -1.44 9.44
C GLY A 75 -8.78 -1.47 8.90
N ALA A 76 -8.61 -1.56 7.59
CA ALA A 76 -7.29 -1.57 6.96
C ALA A 76 -6.57 -0.22 7.11
N LEU A 77 -7.28 0.90 6.94
CA LEU A 77 -6.71 2.23 7.20
C LEU A 77 -6.32 2.41 8.68
N HIS A 78 -7.17 1.96 9.61
CA HIS A 78 -6.83 1.97 11.04
C HIS A 78 -5.58 1.13 11.34
N SER A 79 -5.49 -0.07 10.76
CA SER A 79 -4.35 -0.97 10.98
C SER A 79 -3.02 -0.40 10.50
N LEU A 80 -3.03 0.38 9.41
CA LEU A 80 -1.82 0.96 8.83
C LEU A 80 -1.47 2.36 9.35
N LEU A 81 -2.47 3.15 9.72
CA LEU A 81 -2.29 4.57 10.07
C LEU A 81 -2.62 4.88 11.55
N GLY A 82 -3.19 3.92 12.27
CA GLY A 82 -3.70 4.15 13.62
C GLY A 82 -5.05 4.85 13.65
N PRO A 83 -5.55 5.21 14.85
CA PRO A 83 -6.80 5.92 15.01
C PRO A 83 -6.71 7.35 14.48
N GLY A 84 -7.77 7.79 13.80
CA GLY A 84 -7.89 9.18 13.35
C GLY A 84 -6.87 9.63 12.33
N PRO A 85 -6.71 8.90 11.20
CA PRO A 85 -5.80 9.33 10.14
C PRO A 85 -6.15 10.71 9.62
N ILE A 86 -5.14 11.46 9.17
CA ILE A 86 -5.26 12.84 8.70
C ILE A 86 -5.34 12.85 7.18
N PHE A 87 -6.29 13.63 6.67
CA PHE A 87 -6.45 13.89 5.25
C PHE A 87 -5.34 14.82 4.74
N ASP A 88 -4.70 14.44 3.64
CA ASP A 88 -3.78 15.30 2.89
C ASP A 88 -4.48 15.87 1.66
N HIS A 89 -4.74 15.03 0.67
CA HIS A 89 -5.46 15.41 -0.55
C HIS A 89 -6.10 14.20 -1.23
N HIS A 90 -7.01 14.48 -2.17
CA HIS A 90 -7.52 13.49 -3.09
C HIS A 90 -7.42 13.94 -4.54
N PHE A 91 -7.43 12.98 -5.45
CA PHE A 91 -7.46 13.20 -6.89
C PHE A 91 -8.35 12.19 -7.59
N PHE A 92 -9.00 12.65 -8.69
CA PHE A 92 -9.61 11.80 -9.68
C PHE A 92 -8.70 11.74 -10.91
N HIS A 93 -8.11 10.58 -11.16
CA HIS A 93 -7.37 10.33 -12.39
C HIS A 93 -8.34 9.78 -13.44
N VAL A 94 -8.70 10.62 -14.39
CA VAL A 94 -9.64 10.29 -15.46
C VAL A 94 -8.91 10.20 -16.79
N LEU A 95 -9.10 9.10 -17.50
CA LEU A 95 -8.65 8.95 -18.88
C LEU A 95 -9.89 8.74 -19.76
N ASP A 96 -10.21 9.73 -20.60
CA ASP A 96 -11.47 9.79 -21.37
C ASP A 96 -11.50 8.87 -22.62
N GLY A 97 -10.81 7.74 -22.60
CA GLY A 97 -10.78 6.80 -23.71
C GLY A 97 -9.96 7.25 -24.92
N ARG A 98 -9.39 8.44 -24.90
CA ARG A 98 -8.45 8.86 -25.93
C ARG A 98 -7.08 8.24 -25.66
N PRO A 99 -6.32 7.87 -26.72
CA PRO A 99 -4.97 7.38 -26.52
C PRO A 99 -4.16 8.37 -25.67
N SER A 100 -3.68 7.92 -24.53
CA SER A 100 -2.87 8.70 -23.60
C SER A 100 -1.46 8.13 -23.54
N ARG A 101 -0.47 8.96 -23.22
CA ARG A 101 0.86 8.45 -22.86
C ARG A 101 0.80 7.82 -21.48
N PRO A 102 1.54 6.72 -21.24
CA PRO A 102 1.67 6.19 -19.89
C PRO A 102 2.39 7.21 -19.01
N GLN A 103 2.02 7.26 -17.74
CA GLN A 103 2.72 8.06 -16.75
C GLN A 103 4.08 7.40 -16.45
N PRO A 104 5.20 8.12 -16.35
CA PRO A 104 6.46 7.56 -15.87
C PRO A 104 6.28 6.92 -14.48
N LEU A 105 7.05 5.87 -14.18
CA LEU A 105 7.11 5.34 -12.82
C LEU A 105 7.74 6.37 -11.90
N HIS A 106 7.15 6.61 -10.74
CA HIS A 106 7.59 7.58 -9.76
C HIS A 106 7.22 7.16 -8.34
N GLN A 107 7.91 7.71 -7.37
CA GLN A 107 7.49 7.76 -5.97
C GLN A 107 6.84 9.12 -5.69
N ASP A 108 5.81 9.11 -4.85
CA ASP A 108 5.17 10.36 -4.41
C ASP A 108 5.80 10.92 -3.13
N SER A 109 6.80 10.24 -2.57
CA SER A 109 7.37 10.59 -1.28
C SER A 109 8.89 10.48 -1.25
N THR A 110 9.52 11.38 -0.50
CA THR A 110 10.95 11.38 -0.17
C THR A 110 11.21 11.09 1.32
N ILE A 111 10.20 10.62 2.06
CA ILE A 111 10.32 10.28 3.48
C ILE A 111 11.10 8.98 3.68
N ASP A 112 11.64 8.77 4.90
CA ASP A 112 12.26 7.49 5.27
C ASP A 112 11.20 6.38 5.30
N THR A 113 11.25 5.50 4.32
CA THR A 113 10.29 4.42 4.11
C THR A 113 10.38 3.30 5.16
N ARG A 114 11.38 3.33 6.05
CA ARG A 114 11.60 2.34 7.12
C ARG A 114 10.90 2.72 8.43
N ARG A 115 10.27 3.89 8.48
CA ARG A 115 9.60 4.45 9.67
C ARG A 115 8.20 4.93 9.31
N ALA A 116 7.72 5.97 9.98
CA ALA A 116 6.42 6.55 9.73
C ALA A 116 6.18 6.83 8.24
N PHE A 117 5.07 6.37 7.73
CA PHE A 117 4.72 6.45 6.31
C PHE A 117 3.27 6.88 6.10
N ASP A 118 3.02 7.50 4.97
CA ASP A 118 1.69 7.80 4.47
C ASP A 118 1.15 6.63 3.66
N VAL A 119 -0.17 6.55 3.57
CA VAL A 119 -0.88 5.57 2.74
C VAL A 119 -1.67 6.28 1.65
N GLN A 120 -1.63 5.72 0.44
CA GLN A 120 -2.53 6.07 -0.64
C GLN A 120 -3.59 5.00 -0.80
N LEU A 121 -4.85 5.40 -0.75
CA LEU A 121 -5.98 4.57 -1.13
C LEU A 121 -6.29 4.83 -2.60
N PHE A 122 -6.30 3.77 -3.42
CA PHE A 122 -6.76 3.78 -4.80
C PHE A 122 -8.06 3.00 -4.88
N TYR A 123 -9.08 3.60 -5.46
CA TYR A 123 -10.37 2.95 -5.66
C TYR A 123 -10.79 3.02 -7.11
N TYR A 124 -11.15 1.86 -7.64
CA TYR A 124 -11.62 1.65 -9.00
C TYR A 124 -13.12 1.30 -8.98
N PRO A 125 -14.02 2.28 -9.21
CA PRO A 125 -15.47 2.03 -9.21
C PRO A 125 -15.93 1.21 -10.41
N GLN A 126 -15.09 1.05 -11.43
CA GLN A 126 -15.35 0.27 -12.64
C GLN A 126 -14.25 -0.78 -12.87
N ALA A 127 -14.57 -1.83 -13.60
CA ALA A 127 -13.56 -2.83 -13.99
C ALA A 127 -12.48 -2.17 -14.85
N VAL A 128 -11.24 -2.63 -14.67
CA VAL A 128 -10.09 -2.18 -15.46
C VAL A 128 -9.55 -3.38 -16.23
N THR A 129 -9.62 -3.29 -17.56
CA THR A 129 -9.03 -4.30 -18.45
C THR A 129 -7.57 -3.95 -18.78
N GLU A 130 -6.86 -4.88 -19.40
CA GLU A 130 -5.50 -4.67 -19.84
C GLU A 130 -5.38 -3.47 -20.80
N GLU A 131 -6.30 -3.33 -21.76
CA GLU A 131 -6.33 -2.25 -22.74
C GLU A 131 -6.62 -0.89 -22.11
N MET A 132 -7.34 -0.86 -20.99
CA MET A 132 -7.60 0.37 -20.24
C MET A 132 -6.36 0.89 -19.53
N GLY A 133 -5.29 0.07 -19.43
CA GLY A 133 -4.00 0.46 -18.88
C GLY A 133 -4.09 0.92 -17.43
N GLY A 134 -4.43 0.01 -16.52
CA GLY A 134 -4.50 0.29 -15.08
C GLY A 134 -3.20 0.83 -14.50
N THR A 135 -3.17 1.07 -13.21
CA THR A 135 -1.95 1.48 -12.51
C THR A 135 -0.90 0.38 -12.65
N ARG A 136 0.30 0.77 -13.04
CA ARG A 136 1.51 -0.05 -12.97
C ARG A 136 2.18 0.24 -11.64
N TYR A 137 2.68 -0.78 -10.98
CA TYR A 137 3.40 -0.62 -9.72
C TYR A 137 4.46 -1.70 -9.56
N LEU A 138 5.43 -1.43 -8.69
CA LEU A 138 6.59 -2.29 -8.52
C LEU A 138 6.66 -2.76 -7.07
N PRO A 139 6.27 -4.02 -6.78
CA PRO A 139 6.31 -4.58 -5.43
C PRO A 139 7.68 -4.43 -4.77
N GLY A 140 7.71 -4.12 -3.47
CA GLY A 140 8.93 -3.96 -2.68
C GLY A 140 9.72 -2.67 -2.93
N SER A 141 9.36 -1.90 -3.95
CA SER A 141 10.14 -0.71 -4.36
C SER A 141 10.13 0.43 -3.34
N HIS A 142 9.16 0.47 -2.43
CA HIS A 142 9.09 1.46 -1.35
C HIS A 142 10.28 1.38 -0.38
N LEU A 143 10.98 0.23 -0.32
CA LEU A 143 12.15 0.00 0.52
C LEU A 143 13.47 0.20 -0.23
N ARG A 144 13.42 0.52 -1.52
CA ARG A 144 14.59 0.67 -2.38
C ARG A 144 14.93 2.14 -2.56
N LEU A 145 16.15 2.49 -2.22
CA LEU A 145 16.70 3.82 -2.45
C LEU A 145 17.19 3.92 -3.90
N VAL A 146 16.28 4.22 -4.81
CA VAL A 146 16.58 4.33 -6.23
C VAL A 146 16.52 5.79 -6.66
N ASN A 147 17.46 6.20 -7.50
CA ASN A 147 17.40 7.52 -8.11
C ASN A 147 16.22 7.57 -9.09
N GLU A 148 15.24 8.43 -8.82
CA GLU A 148 14.05 8.60 -9.66
C GLU A 148 14.40 8.85 -11.12
N ALA A 149 15.40 9.67 -11.40
CA ALA A 149 15.85 9.95 -12.77
C ALA A 149 16.32 8.70 -13.53
N SER A 150 16.77 7.68 -12.83
CA SER A 150 17.18 6.40 -13.42
C SER A 150 16.00 5.53 -13.83
N ILE A 151 14.90 5.57 -13.09
CA ILE A 151 13.70 4.73 -13.34
C ILE A 151 12.67 5.43 -14.23
N ALA A 152 12.48 6.74 -14.11
CA ALA A 152 11.45 7.48 -14.82
C ALA A 152 11.49 7.32 -16.35
N ARG A 153 12.62 6.89 -16.90
CA ARG A 153 12.79 6.65 -18.34
C ARG A 153 12.24 5.30 -18.79
N TYR A 154 12.06 4.35 -17.89
CA TYR A 154 11.65 2.98 -18.23
C TYR A 154 10.13 2.84 -18.07
N GLN A 155 9.52 2.23 -19.09
CA GLN A 155 8.09 1.94 -19.11
C GLN A 155 7.78 0.50 -18.67
N ASN A 156 8.77 -0.39 -18.78
CA ASN A 156 8.67 -1.80 -18.42
C ASN A 156 9.89 -2.16 -17.57
N VAL A 157 9.69 -2.20 -16.26
CA VAL A 157 10.71 -2.58 -15.29
C VAL A 157 10.44 -4.02 -14.86
N LEU A 158 11.51 -4.81 -14.71
CA LEU A 158 11.40 -6.20 -14.24
C LEU A 158 10.67 -6.25 -12.89
N GLY A 159 9.73 -7.16 -12.75
CA GLY A 159 8.90 -7.29 -11.55
C GLY A 159 7.71 -6.33 -11.46
N GLN A 160 7.56 -5.41 -12.43
CA GLN A 160 6.39 -4.53 -12.51
C GLN A 160 5.10 -5.32 -12.69
N GLU A 161 4.10 -4.98 -11.91
CA GLU A 161 2.73 -5.48 -12.05
C GLU A 161 1.85 -4.44 -12.76
N HIS A 162 0.87 -4.94 -13.53
CA HIS A 162 -0.15 -4.13 -14.19
C HIS A 162 -1.50 -4.44 -13.59
N LEU A 163 -2.20 -3.43 -13.13
CA LEU A 163 -3.51 -3.64 -12.55
C LEU A 163 -4.55 -3.96 -13.63
N VAL A 164 -5.07 -5.17 -13.55
CA VAL A 164 -6.33 -5.60 -14.15
C VAL A 164 -7.22 -6.03 -12.99
N CYS A 165 -8.44 -5.49 -12.89
CA CYS A 165 -9.25 -5.73 -11.71
C CYS A 165 -10.76 -5.62 -12.01
N PRO A 166 -11.62 -6.29 -11.22
CA PRO A 166 -13.05 -6.07 -11.24
C PRO A 166 -13.42 -4.68 -10.71
N ALA A 167 -14.64 -4.24 -10.99
CA ALA A 167 -15.22 -3.05 -10.37
C ALA A 167 -15.25 -3.21 -8.84
N GLY A 168 -15.13 -2.11 -8.13
CA GLY A 168 -15.13 -2.10 -6.66
C GLY A 168 -13.80 -2.51 -6.03
N THR A 169 -12.71 -2.53 -6.80
CA THR A 169 -11.38 -2.85 -6.26
C THR A 169 -10.79 -1.66 -5.52
N VAL A 170 -10.25 -1.94 -4.33
CA VAL A 170 -9.50 -0.99 -3.51
C VAL A 170 -8.07 -1.47 -3.32
N LEU A 171 -7.10 -0.57 -3.52
CA LEU A 171 -5.70 -0.83 -3.15
C LEU A 171 -5.26 0.18 -2.08
N LEU A 172 -4.42 -0.28 -1.17
CA LEU A 172 -3.70 0.56 -0.23
C LEU A 172 -2.22 0.49 -0.56
N PHE A 173 -1.64 1.61 -0.94
CA PHE A 173 -0.22 1.73 -1.29
C PHE A 173 0.54 2.45 -0.19
N HIS A 174 1.70 1.91 0.15
CA HIS A 174 2.73 2.68 0.85
C HIS A 174 3.11 3.87 -0.05
N HIS A 175 3.18 5.07 0.52
CA HIS A 175 3.38 6.30 -0.27
C HIS A 175 4.71 6.32 -1.07
N GLY A 176 5.71 5.57 -0.61
CA GLY A 176 6.98 5.38 -1.31
C GLY A 176 6.96 4.30 -2.41
N LEU A 177 5.85 3.61 -2.65
CA LEU A 177 5.79 2.57 -3.69
C LEU A 177 5.87 3.20 -5.09
N TRP A 178 6.78 2.71 -5.92
CA TRP A 178 6.91 3.13 -7.31
C TRP A 178 5.68 2.72 -8.11
N HIS A 179 5.03 3.70 -8.73
CA HIS A 179 3.83 3.46 -9.52
C HIS A 179 3.69 4.47 -10.66
N GLY A 180 2.73 4.22 -11.54
CA GLY A 180 2.37 5.12 -12.63
C GLY A 180 1.19 4.60 -13.43
N GLY A 181 0.38 5.48 -14.01
CA GLY A 181 -0.73 5.10 -14.87
C GLY A 181 -0.25 4.42 -16.15
N GLY A 182 -0.87 3.30 -16.53
CA GLY A 182 -0.68 2.67 -17.82
C GLY A 182 -1.35 3.45 -18.96
N GLN A 183 -0.93 3.18 -20.18
CA GLN A 183 -1.54 3.75 -21.38
C GLN A 183 -2.96 3.18 -21.59
N ASN A 184 -3.96 4.03 -21.72
CA ASN A 184 -5.30 3.60 -22.11
C ASN A 184 -5.39 3.50 -23.64
N ARG A 185 -5.69 2.29 -24.14
CA ARG A 185 -5.87 1.98 -25.57
C ARG A 185 -7.26 1.45 -25.87
N SER A 186 -8.12 1.34 -24.86
CA SER A 186 -9.43 0.69 -24.96
C SER A 186 -10.50 1.53 -25.66
N GLY A 187 -10.28 2.82 -25.81
CA GLY A 187 -11.33 3.73 -26.23
C GLY A 187 -12.39 4.01 -25.15
N GLN A 188 -12.30 3.38 -23.98
CA GLN A 188 -13.22 3.53 -22.87
C GLN A 188 -12.66 4.47 -21.80
N ARG A 189 -13.56 5.18 -21.13
CA ARG A 189 -13.20 6.03 -20.00
C ARG A 189 -12.79 5.19 -18.78
N ARG A 190 -11.73 5.57 -18.12
CA ARG A 190 -11.26 4.99 -16.85
C ARG A 190 -11.23 6.05 -15.77
N VAL A 191 -11.85 5.75 -14.63
CA VAL A 191 -11.86 6.59 -13.44
C VAL A 191 -11.09 5.89 -12.32
N LEU A 192 -10.16 6.59 -11.70
CA LEU A 192 -9.48 6.18 -10.47
C LEU A 192 -9.66 7.31 -9.45
N PHE A 193 -10.19 6.99 -8.29
CA PHE A 193 -10.15 7.86 -7.12
C PHE A 193 -8.90 7.54 -6.29
N LYS A 194 -8.07 8.55 -6.02
CA LYS A 194 -6.84 8.47 -5.21
C LYS A 194 -6.97 9.38 -4.00
N LEU A 195 -6.66 8.85 -2.83
CA LEU A 195 -6.71 9.57 -1.56
C LEU A 195 -5.41 9.35 -0.80
N ARG A 196 -4.72 10.42 -0.39
CA ARG A 196 -3.54 10.37 0.48
C ARG A 196 -3.92 10.67 1.92
N LEU A 197 -3.39 9.83 2.82
CA LEU A 197 -3.63 9.88 4.25
C LEU A 197 -2.33 9.77 5.03
N GLN A 198 -2.25 10.54 6.12
CA GLN A 198 -1.12 10.57 7.06
C GLN A 198 -1.52 9.96 8.40
N PRO A 199 -0.59 9.31 9.12
CA PRO A 199 -0.83 8.90 10.49
C PRO A 199 -0.89 10.11 11.42
N SER A 200 -1.75 10.05 12.44
CA SER A 200 -1.81 11.04 13.52
C SER A 200 -1.07 10.60 14.78
N VAL A 201 -0.69 9.34 14.84
CA VAL A 201 0.00 8.69 15.97
C VAL A 201 1.05 7.72 15.43
N PRO A 202 2.02 7.27 16.25
CA PRO A 202 2.93 6.19 15.85
C PRO A 202 2.17 4.94 15.40
N GLN A 203 2.60 4.33 14.30
CA GLN A 203 1.88 3.23 13.62
C GLN A 203 2.23 1.86 14.23
N HIS A 204 2.12 1.76 15.57
CA HIS A 204 2.54 0.58 16.32
C HIS A 204 1.35 -0.31 16.68
N ARG A 205 1.28 -1.52 16.13
CA ARG A 205 0.33 -2.59 16.52
C ARG A 205 -1.15 -2.19 16.48
N HIS A 206 -1.56 -1.43 15.47
CA HIS A 206 -2.97 -1.05 15.30
C HIS A 206 -3.82 -2.08 14.55
N TRP A 207 -3.27 -3.26 14.26
CA TRP A 207 -3.97 -4.36 13.58
C TRP A 207 -4.40 -5.45 14.56
N ASP A 208 -5.10 -6.46 14.08
CA ASP A 208 -5.40 -7.66 14.86
C ASP A 208 -4.12 -8.50 15.03
N THR A 209 -3.58 -8.50 16.23
CA THR A 209 -2.34 -9.22 16.58
C THR A 209 -2.61 -10.62 17.14
N SER A 210 -3.81 -11.14 17.05
CA SER A 210 -4.16 -12.47 17.59
C SER A 210 -3.40 -13.60 16.91
N ASP A 211 -2.96 -13.39 15.67
CA ASP A 211 -2.12 -14.30 14.89
C ASP A 211 -0.60 -14.01 15.02
N LEU A 212 -0.20 -13.06 15.88
CA LEU A 212 1.19 -12.73 16.14
C LEU A 212 1.79 -13.73 17.13
N GLY A 213 2.31 -14.84 16.65
CA GLY A 213 2.95 -15.85 17.48
C GLY A 213 4.35 -15.43 18.00
N ALA A 214 4.85 -16.14 19.02
CA ALA A 214 6.20 -15.92 19.57
C ALA A 214 7.30 -16.12 18.51
N SER A 215 7.08 -17.01 17.53
CA SER A 215 8.02 -17.29 16.43
C SER A 215 8.35 -16.09 15.55
N VAL A 216 7.51 -15.06 15.55
CA VAL A 216 7.74 -13.83 14.78
C VAL A 216 8.88 -12.99 15.36
N LEU A 217 9.19 -13.17 16.64
CA LEU A 217 10.27 -12.48 17.35
C LEU A 217 11.58 -13.29 17.38
N ASP A 218 11.51 -14.59 17.07
CA ASP A 218 12.66 -15.49 17.08
C ASP A 218 13.13 -15.76 15.65
N PRO A 219 14.31 -15.25 15.24
CA PRO A 219 14.80 -15.46 13.89
C PRO A 219 15.03 -16.95 13.61
N GLN A 220 14.44 -17.44 12.51
CA GLN A 220 14.68 -18.81 12.07
C GLN A 220 16.10 -18.95 11.49
N PRO A 221 16.81 -20.04 11.78
CA PRO A 221 18.10 -20.31 11.15
C PRO A 221 17.95 -20.47 9.64
N ILE A 222 18.80 -19.81 8.86
CA ILE A 222 18.81 -19.85 7.38
C ILE A 222 18.86 -21.30 6.83
N PHE A 223 19.49 -22.20 7.57
CA PHE A 223 19.83 -23.55 7.11
C PHE A 223 18.85 -24.63 7.58
N VAL A 224 17.67 -24.25 8.10
CA VAL A 224 16.63 -25.24 8.35
C VAL A 224 16.00 -25.63 7.01
N PRO A 225 16.19 -26.87 6.54
CA PRO A 225 15.46 -27.34 5.36
C PRO A 225 13.98 -27.43 5.74
N GLY A 226 13.25 -26.41 5.46
CA GLY A 226 11.81 -26.35 5.65
C GLY A 226 11.24 -25.63 4.44
N ALA A 227 10.12 -26.08 3.96
CA ALA A 227 9.40 -25.35 2.94
C ALA A 227 9.10 -23.96 3.47
N TRP A 228 9.46 -22.95 2.72
CA TRP A 228 8.97 -21.60 2.92
C TRP A 228 7.45 -21.65 2.80
N ASP A 229 6.78 -21.40 3.89
CA ASP A 229 5.33 -21.34 3.92
C ASP A 229 4.92 -19.88 3.76
N GLU A 230 4.20 -19.57 2.67
CA GLU A 230 3.67 -18.22 2.43
C GLU A 230 2.68 -17.76 3.53
N SER A 231 2.22 -18.68 4.37
CA SER A 231 1.43 -18.35 5.56
C SER A 231 2.28 -17.87 6.73
N ASP A 232 3.59 -18.17 6.74
CA ASP A 232 4.51 -17.79 7.79
C ASP A 232 4.99 -16.34 7.60
N ILE A 233 4.90 -15.54 8.66
CA ILE A 233 5.27 -14.13 8.67
C ILE A 233 6.73 -13.92 8.28
N GLN A 234 7.63 -14.79 8.74
CA GLN A 234 9.05 -14.68 8.40
C GLN A 234 9.30 -14.96 6.93
N SER A 235 8.62 -15.95 6.35
CA SER A 235 8.68 -16.23 4.92
C SER A 235 8.21 -15.03 4.09
N ILE A 236 7.11 -14.40 4.48
CA ILE A 236 6.61 -13.17 3.84
C ILE A 236 7.67 -12.07 3.89
N LEU A 237 8.24 -11.82 5.08
CA LEU A 237 9.24 -10.76 5.27
C LEU A 237 10.56 -11.06 4.54
N CYS A 238 10.88 -12.31 4.24
CA CYS A 238 12.06 -12.73 3.51
C CYS A 238 11.81 -12.99 2.01
N THR A 239 10.59 -12.80 1.51
CA THR A 239 10.29 -12.95 0.08
C THR A 239 11.13 -11.97 -0.75
N SER A 240 11.80 -12.48 -1.78
CA SER A 240 12.54 -11.66 -2.74
C SER A 240 11.61 -11.20 -3.85
N GLU A 241 11.47 -9.90 -4.01
CA GLU A 241 10.77 -9.34 -5.16
C GLU A 241 11.75 -9.19 -6.34
N ARG A 242 11.27 -9.42 -7.55
CA ARG A 242 12.10 -9.27 -8.76
C ARG A 242 12.51 -7.83 -8.96
N TRP A 243 13.79 -7.62 -9.26
CA TRP A 243 14.37 -6.32 -9.53
C TRP A 243 15.48 -6.45 -10.56
N TYR A 244 15.80 -5.39 -11.27
CA TYR A 244 16.86 -5.41 -12.28
C TYR A 244 18.28 -5.25 -11.69
N GLU A 245 18.40 -4.89 -10.40
CA GLU A 245 19.67 -4.77 -9.70
C GLU A 245 19.73 -5.84 -8.59
N ASP A 246 20.45 -6.92 -8.84
CA ASP A 246 20.49 -8.09 -7.95
C ASP A 246 21.17 -7.81 -6.60
N ASP A 247 22.11 -6.89 -6.54
CA ASP A 247 22.92 -6.59 -5.34
C ASP A 247 22.18 -5.74 -4.30
N THR A 248 21.00 -5.21 -4.63
CA THR A 248 20.18 -4.44 -3.68
C THR A 248 19.34 -5.30 -2.73
N GLN A 249 19.21 -6.60 -2.97
CA GLN A 249 18.32 -7.49 -2.19
C GLN A 249 18.63 -7.47 -0.68
N ARG A 250 19.90 -7.48 -0.31
CA ARG A 250 20.29 -7.45 1.11
C ARG A 250 19.84 -6.16 1.79
N LEU A 251 20.00 -5.04 1.13
CA LEU A 251 19.56 -3.74 1.64
C LEU A 251 18.03 -3.68 1.78
N GLU A 252 17.32 -4.30 0.85
CA GLU A 252 15.86 -4.42 0.91
C GLU A 252 15.42 -5.21 2.15
N TYR A 253 16.06 -6.34 2.46
CA TYR A 253 15.77 -7.10 3.68
C TYR A 253 16.03 -6.31 4.96
N ILE A 254 17.14 -5.59 5.04
CA ILE A 254 17.48 -4.73 6.18
C ILE A 254 16.40 -3.65 6.35
N ASN A 255 16.04 -2.97 5.29
CA ASN A 255 15.01 -1.92 5.33
C ASN A 255 13.63 -2.49 5.71
N ARG A 256 13.29 -3.69 5.22
CA ARG A 256 12.05 -4.38 5.55
C ARG A 256 11.96 -4.75 7.02
N VAL A 257 13.05 -5.26 7.59
CA VAL A 257 13.13 -5.57 9.02
C VAL A 257 13.04 -4.30 9.86
N GLN A 258 13.64 -3.20 9.44
CA GLN A 258 13.50 -1.92 10.13
C GLN A 258 12.06 -1.40 10.12
N LEU A 259 11.38 -1.47 8.98
CA LEU A 259 9.96 -1.13 8.91
C LEU A 259 9.11 -2.05 9.81
N TRP A 260 9.42 -3.35 9.83
CA TRP A 260 8.72 -4.31 10.67
C TRP A 260 8.92 -4.05 12.17
N ARG A 261 10.16 -3.73 12.60
CA ARG A 261 10.45 -3.29 13.97
C ARG A 261 9.66 -2.05 14.35
N TYR A 262 9.63 -1.07 13.46
CA TYR A 262 8.84 0.13 13.68
C TYR A 262 7.35 -0.19 13.86
N LEU A 263 6.76 -1.00 12.99
CA LEU A 263 5.34 -1.41 13.09
C LEU A 263 5.06 -2.19 14.38
N LEU A 264 5.96 -3.08 14.77
CA LEU A 264 5.83 -3.83 16.04
C LEU A 264 6.07 -2.96 17.27
N GLY A 265 6.76 -1.83 17.14
CA GLY A 265 7.28 -1.07 18.28
C GLY A 265 8.26 -1.89 19.12
N ASP A 266 9.03 -2.78 18.49
CA ASP A 266 10.00 -3.66 19.16
C ASP A 266 11.28 -3.78 18.32
N GLU A 267 12.35 -3.14 18.79
CA GLU A 267 13.67 -3.12 18.13
C GLU A 267 14.35 -4.49 18.07
N ARG A 268 13.87 -5.46 18.85
CA ARG A 268 14.44 -6.83 18.87
C ARG A 268 13.90 -7.71 17.76
N ALA A 269 12.77 -7.36 17.16
CA ALA A 269 12.16 -8.16 16.11
C ALA A 269 13.13 -8.34 14.93
N ASP A 270 13.30 -9.56 14.46
CA ASP A 270 14.18 -9.89 13.34
C ASP A 270 13.51 -10.99 12.50
N ALA A 271 13.55 -10.83 11.19
CA ALA A 271 13.00 -11.81 10.26
C ALA A 271 14.10 -12.69 9.65
N HIS A 272 15.31 -12.20 9.57
CA HIS A 272 16.39 -12.90 8.90
C HIS A 272 17.75 -12.59 9.55
N TYR A 273 18.08 -13.36 10.57
CA TYR A 273 19.26 -13.18 11.42
C TYR A 273 20.55 -12.84 10.66
N TRP A 274 20.88 -13.58 9.60
CA TRP A 274 22.14 -13.37 8.88
C TRP A 274 22.11 -12.14 7.93
N SER A 275 20.96 -11.82 7.37
CA SER A 275 20.84 -10.67 6.48
C SER A 275 20.86 -9.34 7.22
N THR A 276 20.42 -9.32 8.46
CA THR A 276 20.27 -8.11 9.29
C THR A 276 21.36 -7.92 10.34
N ARG A 277 22.31 -8.85 10.47
CA ARG A 277 23.33 -8.81 11.52
C ARG A 277 24.20 -7.55 11.54
N VAL A 278 24.59 -7.07 10.39
CA VAL A 278 25.44 -5.87 10.28
C VAL A 278 24.74 -4.66 10.87
N GLU A 279 23.45 -4.56 10.68
CA GLU A 279 22.64 -3.49 11.25
C GLU A 279 22.47 -3.65 12.77
N ASN A 280 22.23 -4.87 13.23
CA ASN A 280 22.07 -5.15 14.66
C ASN A 280 23.31 -4.83 15.49
N GLU A 281 24.49 -4.89 14.90
CA GLU A 281 25.74 -4.53 15.58
C GLU A 281 25.88 -3.02 15.79
N GLN A 282 25.37 -2.21 14.91
CA GLN A 282 25.42 -0.74 15.01
C GLN A 282 24.55 -0.18 16.14
N HIS A 283 23.45 -0.85 16.47
CA HIS A 283 22.54 -0.43 17.54
C HIS A 283 22.97 -0.89 18.94
N ARG A 284 23.95 -1.79 19.05
CA ARG A 284 24.46 -2.27 20.34
C ARG A 284 25.55 -1.40 20.93
N ALA A 285 26.03 -0.40 20.21
CA ALA A 285 27.11 0.48 20.60
C ALA A 285 26.65 1.87 21.10
N GLY A 286 25.34 2.05 21.35
CA GLY A 286 24.74 3.29 21.86
C GLY A 286 24.20 3.15 23.28
#